data_dacdd857bfdd5bf3b00cb964004bd579
#
_entry.id   dacdd857bfdd5bf3b00cb964004bd579
#
_cell.length_a   1.000
_cell.length_b   1.000
_cell.length_c   1.000
_cell.angle_alpha   90.00
_cell.angle_beta   90.00
_cell.angle_gamma   90.00
#
_symmetry.space_group_name_H-M   'P 1'
#
loop_
_entity.id
_entity.type
_entity.pdbx_description
1 polymer ?
#
loop_
_entity_poly.entity_id
_entity_poly.type
_entity_poly.pdbx_seq_one_letter_code
_entity_poly.pdbx_strand_id
1 'polypeptide(L)'
;MNKKIKLDDVARLAGVSKATASRVLNHRGYLSQKTIDKVHQAMEDLNYRPNAIARQLYKQETMLVGLIFPTINNPYFAQLEAALEKCLYNAGYRAVMGNSENNSQKEEDYLQLLLDRQLDGLIVGAHNPAIPVYHKTSLPIVSIERIVSNQVPVVSVDNYEGGRLATQRLLDDGCQVIAHTNYPGGFASPNQARESAYRDLMKQNKRQEIVYQVPFDEPEDQKLEVIRQIFRDHPDVDGVFADNDTNARLVMTAAKEFGRHCPEDLKVIGFDGADMTRLLLPELTTIQQPIQEMAEVAVEMLLKKIAGEVTDQYKTLPVKLVDGTTA
;
A
#
# COMPACT_ATOMS: atom_id res chain seq x y z
N MET A 1 -22.91 -34.10 -21.51
CA MET A 1 -22.93 -32.64 -21.13
C MET A 1 -23.88 -32.46 -19.97
N ASN A 2 -23.38 -32.19 -18.76
CA ASN A 2 -24.25 -31.91 -17.62
C ASN A 2 -24.98 -30.58 -17.84
N LYS A 3 -26.30 -30.61 -17.87
CA LYS A 3 -27.15 -29.44 -18.03
C LYS A 3 -26.94 -28.52 -16.82
N LYS A 4 -26.37 -27.33 -17.03
CA LYS A 4 -26.15 -26.33 -15.95
C LYS A 4 -27.52 -25.95 -15.38
N ILE A 5 -27.75 -26.27 -14.10
CA ILE A 5 -29.02 -25.97 -13.40
C ILE A 5 -29.17 -24.46 -13.31
N LYS A 6 -30.37 -23.97 -13.59
CA LYS A 6 -30.72 -22.55 -13.61
C LYS A 6 -31.70 -22.21 -12.50
N LEU A 7 -31.85 -20.94 -12.18
CA LEU A 7 -32.82 -20.44 -11.20
C LEU A 7 -34.26 -20.86 -11.55
N ASP A 8 -34.57 -21.02 -12.84
CA ASP A 8 -35.87 -21.53 -13.33
C ASP A 8 -36.14 -22.96 -12.87
N ASP A 9 -35.12 -23.79 -12.76
CA ASP A 9 -35.26 -25.18 -12.30
C ASP A 9 -35.52 -25.21 -10.78
N VAL A 10 -34.88 -24.33 -10.01
CA VAL A 10 -35.15 -24.13 -8.57
C VAL A 10 -36.58 -23.64 -8.35
N ALA A 11 -36.99 -22.62 -9.09
CA ALA A 11 -38.34 -22.07 -8.99
C ALA A 11 -39.42 -23.13 -9.26
N ARG A 12 -39.20 -23.96 -10.29
CA ARG A 12 -40.10 -25.07 -10.66
C ARG A 12 -40.17 -26.09 -9.55
N LEU A 13 -39.05 -26.52 -8.98
CA LEU A 13 -39.01 -27.49 -7.90
C LEU A 13 -39.67 -26.97 -6.63
N ALA A 14 -39.40 -25.70 -6.29
CA ALA A 14 -39.99 -25.02 -5.12
C ALA A 14 -41.49 -24.68 -5.27
N GLY A 15 -42.06 -24.84 -6.49
CA GLY A 15 -43.44 -24.47 -6.77
C GLY A 15 -43.73 -22.97 -6.69
N VAL A 16 -42.75 -22.14 -7.08
CA VAL A 16 -42.87 -20.65 -7.04
C VAL A 16 -42.51 -20.06 -8.41
N SER A 17 -42.85 -18.77 -8.60
CA SER A 17 -42.39 -18.07 -9.80
C SER A 17 -40.86 -17.80 -9.73
N LYS A 18 -40.20 -17.65 -10.91
CA LYS A 18 -38.80 -17.24 -11.00
C LYS A 18 -38.54 -15.92 -10.24
N ALA A 19 -39.49 -14.97 -10.32
CA ALA A 19 -39.40 -13.71 -9.60
C ALA A 19 -39.42 -13.93 -8.08
N THR A 20 -40.25 -14.85 -7.57
CA THR A 20 -40.29 -15.21 -6.14
C THR A 20 -39.00 -15.88 -5.70
N ALA A 21 -38.48 -16.86 -6.47
CA ALA A 21 -37.18 -17.48 -6.19
C ALA A 21 -36.04 -16.44 -6.17
N SER A 22 -36.04 -15.50 -7.12
CA SER A 22 -35.05 -14.40 -7.17
C SER A 22 -35.18 -13.47 -5.96
N ARG A 23 -36.40 -13.18 -5.48
CA ARG A 23 -36.61 -12.35 -4.29
C ARG A 23 -36.13 -13.04 -3.01
N VAL A 24 -36.31 -14.36 -2.89
CA VAL A 24 -35.73 -15.15 -1.77
C VAL A 24 -34.21 -15.03 -1.77
N LEU A 25 -33.56 -15.26 -2.92
CA LEU A 25 -32.10 -15.20 -3.06
C LEU A 25 -31.51 -13.83 -2.78
N ASN A 26 -32.25 -12.77 -3.07
CA ASN A 26 -31.78 -11.40 -2.89
C ASN A 26 -32.32 -10.72 -1.62
N HIS A 27 -32.98 -11.48 -0.73
CA HIS A 27 -33.60 -10.99 0.52
C HIS A 27 -34.48 -9.77 0.31
N ARG A 28 -35.31 -9.75 -0.78
CA ARG A 28 -36.12 -8.59 -1.15
C ARG A 28 -37.59 -8.79 -0.88
N GLY A 29 -38.19 -7.80 -0.22
CA GLY A 29 -39.63 -7.74 0.08
C GLY A 29 -40.06 -8.74 1.14
N TYR A 30 -41.33 -8.61 1.57
CA TYR A 30 -41.89 -9.55 2.52
C TYR A 30 -42.19 -10.89 1.83
N LEU A 31 -41.65 -11.97 2.38
CA LEU A 31 -41.85 -13.35 1.95
C LEU A 31 -42.17 -14.20 3.19
N SER A 32 -43.13 -15.14 3.06
CA SER A 32 -43.39 -16.05 4.20
C SER A 32 -42.22 -16.99 4.42
N GLN A 33 -41.95 -17.35 5.68
CA GLN A 33 -40.88 -18.30 6.02
C GLN A 33 -41.05 -19.62 5.24
N LYS A 34 -42.28 -20.11 5.09
CA LYS A 34 -42.60 -21.31 4.31
C LYS A 34 -42.15 -21.20 2.85
N THR A 35 -42.21 -20.01 2.24
CA THR A 35 -41.72 -19.79 0.87
C THR A 35 -40.22 -19.79 0.80
N ILE A 36 -39.56 -19.15 1.77
CA ILE A 36 -38.12 -19.12 1.90
C ILE A 36 -37.57 -20.54 2.03
N ASP A 37 -38.13 -21.33 2.96
CA ASP A 37 -37.70 -22.71 3.23
C ASP A 37 -37.85 -23.60 1.99
N LYS A 38 -38.97 -23.50 1.24
CA LYS A 38 -39.17 -24.26 0.00
C LYS A 38 -38.13 -23.96 -1.07
N VAL A 39 -37.74 -22.70 -1.21
CA VAL A 39 -36.72 -22.31 -2.21
C VAL A 39 -35.33 -22.79 -1.78
N HIS A 40 -34.97 -22.66 -0.51
CA HIS A 40 -33.70 -23.17 0.01
C HIS A 40 -33.61 -24.69 -0.13
N GLN A 41 -34.67 -25.43 0.23
CA GLN A 41 -34.70 -26.88 0.06
C GLN A 41 -34.53 -27.28 -1.43
N ALA A 42 -35.22 -26.63 -2.35
CA ALA A 42 -35.06 -26.88 -3.77
C ALA A 42 -33.64 -26.55 -4.29
N MET A 43 -32.97 -25.57 -3.70
CA MET A 43 -31.58 -25.28 -4.03
C MET A 43 -30.63 -26.37 -3.54
N GLU A 44 -30.83 -26.90 -2.34
CA GLU A 44 -30.07 -28.04 -1.80
C GLU A 44 -30.28 -29.30 -2.63
N ASP A 45 -31.52 -29.66 -2.90
CA ASP A 45 -31.91 -30.85 -3.70
C ASP A 45 -31.28 -30.82 -5.09
N LEU A 46 -31.18 -29.65 -5.70
CA LEU A 46 -30.59 -29.46 -7.03
C LEU A 46 -29.10 -29.18 -7.00
N ASN A 47 -28.48 -29.07 -5.81
CA ASN A 47 -27.12 -28.55 -5.61
C ASN A 47 -26.91 -27.24 -6.41
N TYR A 48 -27.94 -26.38 -6.40
CA TYR A 48 -27.91 -25.11 -7.11
C TYR A 48 -27.16 -24.07 -6.27
N ARG A 49 -26.11 -23.53 -6.85
CA ARG A 49 -25.43 -22.37 -6.30
C ARG A 49 -25.80 -21.12 -7.10
N PRO A 50 -26.27 -20.05 -6.42
CA PRO A 50 -26.55 -18.78 -7.10
C PRO A 50 -25.33 -18.32 -7.90
N ASN A 51 -25.57 -17.94 -9.16
CA ASN A 51 -24.51 -17.40 -9.98
C ASN A 51 -24.14 -16.01 -9.47
N ALA A 52 -22.94 -15.89 -8.89
CA ALA A 52 -22.41 -14.62 -8.39
C ALA A 52 -22.42 -13.53 -9.47
N ILE A 53 -22.07 -13.89 -10.71
CA ILE A 53 -22.07 -12.97 -11.87
C ILE A 53 -23.47 -12.42 -12.13
N ALA A 54 -24.53 -13.27 -12.08
CA ALA A 54 -25.90 -12.81 -12.28
C ALA A 54 -26.37 -11.87 -11.15
N ARG A 55 -25.89 -12.09 -9.93
CA ARG A 55 -26.17 -11.21 -8.79
C ARG A 55 -25.42 -9.89 -8.90
N GLN A 56 -24.16 -9.92 -9.32
CA GLN A 56 -23.32 -8.75 -9.60
C GLN A 56 -23.94 -7.88 -10.69
N LEU A 57 -24.35 -8.48 -11.82
CA LEU A 57 -25.05 -7.78 -12.91
C LEU A 57 -26.33 -7.08 -12.43
N TYR A 58 -27.06 -7.72 -11.51
CA TYR A 58 -28.30 -7.15 -10.99
C TYR A 58 -28.06 -6.02 -9.98
N LYS A 59 -27.04 -6.13 -9.14
CA LYS A 59 -26.68 -5.11 -8.14
C LYS A 59 -25.77 -4.02 -8.69
N GLN A 60 -25.12 -4.25 -9.83
CA GLN A 60 -24.06 -3.42 -10.39
C GLN A 60 -22.86 -3.24 -9.44
N GLU A 61 -22.62 -4.23 -8.57
CA GLU A 61 -21.55 -4.30 -7.61
C GLU A 61 -20.79 -5.61 -7.79
N THR A 62 -19.47 -5.55 -7.85
CA THR A 62 -18.60 -6.73 -7.98
C THR A 62 -18.15 -7.27 -6.64
N MET A 63 -18.15 -6.43 -5.61
CA MET A 63 -17.53 -6.64 -4.30
C MET A 63 -16.03 -6.94 -4.41
N LEU A 64 -15.39 -6.40 -5.46
CA LEU A 64 -13.95 -6.50 -5.71
C LEU A 64 -13.31 -5.12 -5.66
N VAL A 65 -12.17 -5.01 -4.97
CA VAL A 65 -11.33 -3.83 -4.92
C VAL A 65 -9.93 -4.20 -5.37
N GLY A 66 -9.36 -3.42 -6.28
CA GLY A 66 -7.99 -3.58 -6.72
C GLY A 66 -7.01 -2.92 -5.74
N LEU A 67 -5.91 -3.59 -5.46
CA LEU A 67 -4.74 -3.08 -4.74
C LEU A 67 -3.57 -3.06 -5.70
N ILE A 68 -3.05 -1.87 -6.05
CA ILE A 68 -1.97 -1.73 -7.02
C ILE A 68 -0.79 -1.05 -6.35
N PHE A 69 0.26 -1.83 -6.14
CA PHE A 69 1.50 -1.39 -5.50
C PHE A 69 2.71 -1.74 -6.37
N PRO A 70 3.87 -1.13 -6.13
CA PRO A 70 5.07 -1.43 -6.92
C PRO A 70 5.47 -2.89 -6.85
N THR A 71 5.45 -3.48 -5.65
CA THR A 71 5.83 -4.86 -5.40
C THR A 71 5.40 -5.33 -4.02
N ILE A 72 5.09 -6.61 -3.88
CA ILE A 72 4.92 -7.27 -2.57
C ILE A 72 6.24 -7.80 -1.98
N ASN A 73 7.35 -7.73 -2.72
CA ASN A 73 8.66 -8.20 -2.25
C ASN A 73 9.36 -7.22 -1.29
N ASN A 74 8.65 -6.21 -0.82
CA ASN A 74 9.13 -5.26 0.17
C ASN A 74 8.29 -5.41 1.45
N PRO A 75 8.89 -5.52 2.65
CA PRO A 75 8.16 -5.77 3.90
C PRO A 75 7.07 -4.73 4.20
N TYR A 76 7.31 -3.46 3.88
CA TYR A 76 6.33 -2.39 4.07
C TYR A 76 5.09 -2.60 3.19
N PHE A 77 5.28 -2.79 1.88
CA PHE A 77 4.16 -3.03 0.97
C PHE A 77 3.42 -4.33 1.28
N ALA A 78 4.15 -5.41 1.61
CA ALA A 78 3.53 -6.68 1.99
C ALA A 78 2.63 -6.53 3.22
N GLN A 79 3.09 -5.82 4.26
CA GLN A 79 2.29 -5.59 5.46
C GLN A 79 1.11 -4.66 5.18
N LEU A 80 1.30 -3.62 4.38
CA LEU A 80 0.24 -2.68 4.00
C LEU A 80 -0.87 -3.38 3.21
N GLU A 81 -0.48 -4.19 2.22
CA GLU A 81 -1.45 -4.95 1.41
C GLU A 81 -2.21 -5.98 2.26
N ALA A 82 -1.55 -6.66 3.19
CA ALA A 82 -2.21 -7.56 4.13
C ALA A 82 -3.20 -6.82 5.05
N ALA A 83 -2.85 -5.62 5.52
CA ALA A 83 -3.74 -4.80 6.34
C ALA A 83 -4.95 -4.29 5.54
N LEU A 84 -4.73 -3.84 4.30
CA LEU A 84 -5.78 -3.41 3.37
C LEU A 84 -6.74 -4.56 3.04
N GLU A 85 -6.20 -5.76 2.71
CA GLU A 85 -7.01 -6.95 2.44
C GLU A 85 -7.91 -7.27 3.62
N LYS A 86 -7.35 -7.29 4.84
CA LYS A 86 -8.11 -7.55 6.06
C LYS A 86 -9.24 -6.54 6.28
N CYS A 87 -8.98 -5.24 6.08
CA CYS A 87 -9.98 -4.19 6.21
C CYS A 87 -11.09 -4.34 5.15
N LEU A 88 -10.73 -4.60 3.89
CA LEU A 88 -11.68 -4.85 2.81
C LEU A 88 -12.52 -6.10 3.07
N TYR A 89 -11.90 -7.19 3.51
CA TYR A 89 -12.61 -8.43 3.86
C TYR A 89 -13.67 -8.20 4.93
N ASN A 90 -13.33 -7.45 5.99
CA ASN A 90 -14.28 -7.10 7.06
C ASN A 90 -15.43 -6.23 6.56
N ALA A 91 -15.19 -5.41 5.53
CA ALA A 91 -16.21 -4.61 4.85
C ALA A 91 -17.02 -5.40 3.80
N GLY A 92 -16.73 -6.69 3.60
CA GLY A 92 -17.43 -7.58 2.67
C GLY A 92 -16.83 -7.60 1.26
N TYR A 93 -15.75 -6.90 1.01
CA TYR A 93 -15.04 -6.89 -0.28
C TYR A 93 -13.96 -7.99 -0.35
N ARG A 94 -13.49 -8.24 -1.56
CA ARG A 94 -12.31 -9.07 -1.84
C ARG A 94 -11.27 -8.24 -2.57
N ALA A 95 -10.01 -8.42 -2.20
CA ALA A 95 -8.90 -7.75 -2.86
C ALA A 95 -8.45 -8.49 -4.12
N VAL A 96 -8.13 -7.73 -5.16
CA VAL A 96 -7.42 -8.18 -6.36
C VAL A 96 -6.07 -7.45 -6.35
N MET A 97 -4.99 -8.17 -6.09
CA MET A 97 -3.66 -7.60 -5.93
C MET A 97 -2.91 -7.54 -7.25
N GLY A 98 -2.21 -6.43 -7.50
CA GLY A 98 -1.40 -6.20 -8.68
C GLY A 98 -0.08 -5.54 -8.36
N ASN A 99 1.02 -6.15 -8.80
CA ASN A 99 2.35 -5.56 -8.75
C ASN A 99 2.59 -4.76 -10.03
N SER A 100 2.69 -3.44 -9.92
CA SER A 100 2.90 -2.57 -11.10
C SER A 100 4.33 -2.62 -11.61
N GLU A 101 5.32 -2.90 -10.75
CA GLU A 101 6.75 -2.96 -11.10
C GLU A 101 7.21 -1.71 -11.89
N ASN A 102 6.69 -0.54 -11.51
CA ASN A 102 6.88 0.75 -12.21
C ASN A 102 6.43 0.74 -13.69
N ASN A 103 5.64 -0.24 -14.11
CA ASN A 103 5.12 -0.34 -15.46
C ASN A 103 3.77 0.36 -15.57
N SER A 104 3.74 1.51 -16.26
CA SER A 104 2.51 2.31 -16.44
C SER A 104 1.40 1.53 -17.16
N GLN A 105 1.74 0.65 -18.10
CA GLN A 105 0.74 -0.16 -18.80
C GLN A 105 0.04 -1.14 -17.87
N LYS A 106 0.78 -1.81 -16.98
CA LYS A 106 0.16 -2.68 -15.95
C LYS A 106 -0.81 -1.90 -15.08
N GLU A 107 -0.45 -0.69 -14.70
CA GLU A 107 -1.29 0.17 -13.88
C GLU A 107 -2.55 0.62 -14.63
N GLU A 108 -2.41 0.99 -15.93
CA GLU A 108 -3.53 1.32 -16.80
C GLU A 108 -4.49 0.14 -17.00
N ASP A 109 -3.98 -1.09 -17.12
CA ASP A 109 -4.80 -2.29 -17.26
C ASP A 109 -5.71 -2.49 -16.03
N TYR A 110 -5.21 -2.25 -14.81
CA TYR A 110 -6.05 -2.29 -13.60
C TYR A 110 -7.05 -1.14 -13.54
N LEU A 111 -6.66 0.06 -13.96
CA LEU A 111 -7.57 1.20 -14.08
C LEU A 111 -8.68 0.91 -15.10
N GLN A 112 -8.37 0.18 -16.17
CA GLN A 112 -9.37 -0.25 -17.15
C GLN A 112 -10.40 -1.21 -16.54
N LEU A 113 -9.99 -2.13 -15.63
CA LEU A 113 -10.94 -3.00 -14.91
C LEU A 113 -11.95 -2.17 -14.08
N LEU A 114 -11.51 -1.06 -13.49
CA LEU A 114 -12.41 -0.15 -12.79
C LEU A 114 -13.37 0.55 -13.75
N LEU A 115 -12.87 1.05 -14.89
CA LEU A 115 -13.71 1.68 -15.92
C LEU A 115 -14.76 0.72 -16.50
N ASP A 116 -14.38 -0.54 -16.67
CA ASP A 116 -15.25 -1.61 -17.18
C ASP A 116 -16.17 -2.19 -16.08
N ARG A 117 -16.17 -1.59 -14.88
CA ARG A 117 -16.96 -2.04 -13.72
C ARG A 117 -16.70 -3.49 -13.32
N GLN A 118 -15.50 -3.98 -13.54
CA GLN A 118 -15.03 -5.28 -13.04
C GLN A 118 -14.46 -5.17 -11.62
N LEU A 119 -14.14 -3.96 -11.18
CA LEU A 119 -13.80 -3.60 -9.81
C LEU A 119 -14.71 -2.46 -9.36
N ASP A 120 -15.05 -2.43 -8.07
CA ASP A 120 -15.84 -1.36 -7.47
C ASP A 120 -14.98 -0.17 -7.02
N GLY A 121 -13.68 -0.40 -6.82
CA GLY A 121 -12.74 0.63 -6.41
C GLY A 121 -11.29 0.17 -6.52
N LEU A 122 -10.37 1.14 -6.35
CA LEU A 122 -8.92 0.90 -6.35
C LEU A 122 -8.23 1.63 -5.19
N ILE A 123 -7.27 0.96 -4.57
CA ILE A 123 -6.27 1.60 -3.71
C ILE A 123 -4.92 1.45 -4.41
N VAL A 124 -4.23 2.58 -4.62
CA VAL A 124 -3.02 2.63 -5.42
C VAL A 124 -1.86 3.22 -4.61
N GLY A 125 -0.71 2.54 -4.60
CA GLY A 125 0.57 3.09 -4.15
C GLY A 125 1.48 3.41 -5.34
N ALA A 126 0.87 3.90 -6.40
CA ALA A 126 1.41 3.99 -7.74
C ALA A 126 2.54 5.00 -7.91
N HIS A 127 3.36 4.77 -8.93
CA HIS A 127 4.50 5.63 -9.28
C HIS A 127 4.29 6.44 -10.58
N ASN A 128 3.14 6.30 -11.25
CA ASN A 128 2.92 6.85 -12.59
C ASN A 128 1.83 7.94 -12.61
N PRO A 129 2.13 9.19 -12.20
CA PRO A 129 1.14 10.29 -12.16
C PRO A 129 0.68 10.75 -13.54
N ALA A 130 1.38 10.37 -14.61
CA ALA A 130 1.05 10.77 -15.98
C ALA A 130 -0.15 10.01 -16.59
N ILE A 131 -0.75 9.07 -15.87
CA ILE A 131 -1.88 8.27 -16.38
C ILE A 131 -3.15 9.14 -16.41
N PRO A 132 -3.77 9.37 -17.60
CA PRO A 132 -4.89 10.32 -17.72
C PRO A 132 -6.14 9.93 -16.93
N VAL A 133 -6.32 8.65 -16.64
CA VAL A 133 -7.50 8.14 -15.90
C VAL A 133 -7.57 8.71 -14.48
N TYR A 134 -6.44 9.00 -13.83
CA TYR A 134 -6.40 9.60 -12.51
C TYR A 134 -7.00 11.02 -12.45
N HIS A 135 -7.16 11.69 -13.57
CA HIS A 135 -7.79 13.01 -13.64
C HIS A 135 -9.31 12.97 -13.76
N LYS A 136 -9.93 11.77 -13.78
CA LYS A 136 -11.40 11.64 -13.78
C LYS A 136 -11.94 11.75 -12.35
N THR A 137 -12.78 12.75 -12.11
CA THR A 137 -13.24 13.16 -10.77
C THR A 137 -14.11 12.16 -10.00
N SER A 138 -14.77 11.25 -10.71
CA SER A 138 -15.83 10.41 -10.13
C SER A 138 -15.41 8.96 -9.84
N LEU A 139 -14.16 8.60 -10.09
CA LEU A 139 -13.73 7.23 -9.89
C LEU A 139 -13.44 6.94 -8.40
N PRO A 140 -13.88 5.79 -7.87
CA PRO A 140 -13.58 5.36 -6.51
C PRO A 140 -12.13 4.86 -6.40
N ILE A 141 -11.20 5.81 -6.33
CA ILE A 141 -9.77 5.57 -6.19
C ILE A 141 -9.28 6.33 -4.96
N VAL A 142 -8.41 5.69 -4.17
CA VAL A 142 -7.64 6.30 -3.08
C VAL A 142 -6.17 5.98 -3.30
N SER A 143 -5.30 6.97 -3.13
CA SER A 143 -3.85 6.78 -3.23
C SER A 143 -3.22 6.69 -1.84
N ILE A 144 -2.17 5.89 -1.73
CA ILE A 144 -1.33 5.84 -0.52
C ILE A 144 0.02 6.45 -0.85
N GLU A 145 0.44 7.39 0.00
CA GLU A 145 1.73 8.10 -0.03
C GLU A 145 1.90 9.05 -1.23
N ARG A 146 1.29 8.79 -2.38
CA ARG A 146 1.58 9.52 -3.60
C ARG A 146 0.42 10.33 -4.13
N ILE A 147 0.70 11.55 -4.56
CA ILE A 147 -0.25 12.40 -5.25
C ILE A 147 -0.24 12.01 -6.72
N VAL A 148 -1.22 11.20 -7.16
CA VAL A 148 -1.37 10.81 -8.56
C VAL A 148 -2.17 11.85 -9.36
N SER A 149 -3.07 12.56 -8.70
CA SER A 149 -3.76 13.74 -9.23
C SER A 149 -4.46 14.51 -8.11
N ASN A 150 -4.89 15.75 -8.39
CA ASN A 150 -5.69 16.56 -7.45
C ASN A 150 -7.14 16.02 -7.25
N GLN A 151 -7.52 14.97 -7.95
CA GLN A 151 -8.85 14.36 -7.91
C GLN A 151 -8.90 13.08 -7.07
N VAL A 152 -7.74 12.47 -6.81
CA VAL A 152 -7.62 11.23 -6.05
C VAL A 152 -7.22 11.57 -4.62
N PRO A 153 -8.02 11.20 -3.62
CA PRO A 153 -7.68 11.36 -2.22
C PRO A 153 -6.41 10.58 -1.85
N VAL A 154 -5.64 11.12 -0.92
CA VAL A 154 -4.35 10.56 -0.50
C VAL A 154 -4.33 10.32 1.00
N VAL A 155 -3.92 9.12 1.39
CA VAL A 155 -3.51 8.79 2.75
C VAL A 155 -1.99 8.73 2.77
N SER A 156 -1.36 9.54 3.60
CA SER A 156 0.11 9.60 3.73
C SER A 156 0.54 9.69 5.18
N VAL A 157 1.83 9.52 5.43
CA VAL A 157 2.42 9.87 6.72
C VAL A 157 3.11 11.22 6.66
N ASP A 158 3.46 11.78 7.83
CA ASP A 158 4.30 12.97 7.92
C ASP A 158 5.77 12.61 7.59
N ASN A 159 6.04 12.55 6.29
CA ASN A 159 7.35 12.18 5.77
C ASN A 159 8.44 13.22 6.11
N TYR A 160 8.06 14.50 6.19
CA TYR A 160 9.01 15.53 6.60
C TYR A 160 9.41 15.36 8.07
N GLU A 161 8.43 15.17 8.96
CA GLU A 161 8.70 14.90 10.36
C GLU A 161 9.51 13.62 10.55
N GLY A 162 9.23 12.57 9.79
CA GLY A 162 10.00 11.33 9.81
C GLY A 162 11.47 11.54 9.44
N GLY A 163 11.74 12.27 8.35
CA GLY A 163 13.10 12.66 7.96
C GLY A 163 13.80 13.53 9.01
N ARG A 164 13.03 14.45 9.63
CA ARG A 164 13.52 15.30 10.73
C ARG A 164 13.91 14.46 11.94
N LEU A 165 13.07 13.54 12.37
CA LEU A 165 13.35 12.66 13.52
C LEU A 165 14.59 11.80 13.29
N ALA A 166 14.72 11.19 12.11
CA ALA A 166 15.87 10.36 11.78
C ALA A 166 17.18 11.17 11.76
N THR A 167 17.17 12.30 11.06
CA THR A 167 18.38 13.14 10.95
C THR A 167 18.76 13.77 12.28
N GLN A 168 17.77 14.25 13.05
CA GLN A 168 18.02 14.85 14.36
C GLN A 168 18.62 13.81 15.31
N ARG A 169 18.14 12.57 15.30
CA ARG A 169 18.70 11.49 16.14
C ARG A 169 20.18 11.25 15.82
N LEU A 170 20.57 11.18 14.54
CA LEU A 170 21.98 11.02 14.15
C LEU A 170 22.85 12.22 14.64
N LEU A 171 22.31 13.44 14.55
CA LEU A 171 22.99 14.63 15.06
C LEU A 171 23.15 14.61 16.59
N ASP A 172 22.08 14.24 17.31
CA ASP A 172 22.07 14.13 18.77
C ASP A 172 23.04 13.03 19.26
N ASP A 173 23.17 11.97 18.49
CA ASP A 173 24.13 10.87 18.72
C ASP A 173 25.58 11.25 18.35
N GLY A 174 25.82 12.48 17.91
CA GLY A 174 27.14 13.07 17.69
C GLY A 174 27.73 12.88 16.31
N CYS A 175 26.97 12.31 15.34
CA CYS A 175 27.44 12.11 13.96
C CYS A 175 27.83 13.44 13.31
N GLN A 176 28.98 13.44 12.60
CA GLN A 176 29.56 14.62 11.97
C GLN A 176 29.37 14.61 10.45
N VAL A 177 29.47 13.44 9.83
CA VAL A 177 29.36 13.24 8.39
C VAL A 177 28.19 12.28 8.14
N ILE A 178 27.03 12.85 7.84
CA ILE A 178 25.80 12.09 7.69
C ILE A 178 25.42 12.02 6.21
N ALA A 179 25.26 10.82 5.68
CA ALA A 179 24.72 10.58 4.34
C ALA A 179 23.23 10.22 4.40
N HIS A 180 22.50 10.52 3.32
CA HIS A 180 21.12 10.12 3.11
C HIS A 180 20.99 9.33 1.81
N THR A 181 20.30 8.19 1.84
CA THR A 181 19.87 7.53 0.61
C THR A 181 18.48 8.01 0.21
N ASN A 182 18.24 8.15 -1.08
CA ASN A 182 16.93 8.52 -1.59
C ASN A 182 16.64 7.79 -2.91
N TYR A 183 15.41 7.83 -3.33
CA TYR A 183 14.98 7.31 -4.62
C TYR A 183 15.07 8.40 -5.69
N PRO A 184 15.53 8.09 -6.93
CA PRO A 184 15.50 9.04 -8.03
C PRO A 184 14.08 9.48 -8.33
N GLY A 185 13.72 10.72 -8.04
CA GLY A 185 12.36 11.20 -8.18
C GLY A 185 12.26 12.47 -9.02
N GLY A 186 11.40 12.44 -10.06
CA GLY A 186 11.00 13.61 -10.84
C GLY A 186 9.70 14.26 -10.39
N PHE A 187 9.01 13.72 -9.39
CA PHE A 187 7.69 14.19 -8.94
C PHE A 187 7.64 14.26 -7.41
N ALA A 188 6.69 15.04 -6.88
CA ALA A 188 6.44 15.14 -5.45
C ALA A 188 6.21 13.74 -4.85
N SER A 189 7.23 13.20 -4.24
CA SER A 189 7.24 11.87 -3.62
C SER A 189 7.46 11.98 -2.13
N PRO A 190 7.01 11.01 -1.33
CA PRO A 190 7.28 10.97 0.12
C PRO A 190 8.76 11.14 0.44
N ASN A 191 9.62 10.50 -0.36
CA ASN A 191 11.06 10.55 -0.18
C ASN A 191 11.65 11.94 -0.34
N GLN A 192 11.05 12.80 -1.18
CA GLN A 192 11.48 14.20 -1.29
C GLN A 192 11.24 14.99 0.01
N ALA A 193 10.15 14.71 0.71
CA ALA A 193 9.87 15.36 2.00
C ALA A 193 10.88 14.89 3.06
N ARG A 194 11.25 13.59 3.07
CA ARG A 194 12.30 13.04 3.94
C ARG A 194 13.64 13.70 3.65
N GLU A 195 14.03 13.79 2.37
CA GLU A 195 15.26 14.44 1.93
C GLU A 195 15.27 15.93 2.27
N SER A 196 14.16 16.65 2.09
CA SER A 196 14.05 18.06 2.44
C SER A 196 14.33 18.29 3.92
N ALA A 197 13.74 17.46 4.78
CA ALA A 197 13.99 17.53 6.23
C ALA A 197 15.47 17.27 6.58
N TYR A 198 16.08 16.25 5.95
CA TYR A 198 17.50 15.98 6.09
C TYR A 198 18.35 17.22 5.68
N ARG A 199 18.13 17.76 4.48
CA ARG A 199 18.87 18.93 3.96
C ARG A 199 18.72 20.16 4.87
N ASP A 200 17.50 20.43 5.33
CA ASP A 200 17.22 21.55 6.23
C ASP A 200 18.03 21.44 7.54
N LEU A 201 18.07 20.25 8.15
CA LEU A 201 18.85 20.01 9.36
C LEU A 201 20.36 20.06 9.12
N MET A 202 20.86 19.49 8.02
CA MET A 202 22.27 19.57 7.67
C MET A 202 22.70 21.03 7.49
N LYS A 203 21.91 21.85 6.79
CA LYS A 203 22.14 23.28 6.59
C LYS A 203 22.11 24.05 7.91
N GLN A 204 21.12 23.81 8.77
CA GLN A 204 21.01 24.45 10.09
C GLN A 204 22.23 24.16 10.96
N ASN A 205 22.77 22.95 10.90
CA ASN A 205 23.95 22.54 11.65
C ASN A 205 25.27 22.80 10.91
N LYS A 206 25.24 23.51 9.76
CA LYS A 206 26.42 23.83 8.93
C LYS A 206 27.21 22.58 8.52
N ARG A 207 26.52 21.50 8.22
CA ARG A 207 27.07 20.22 7.76
C ARG A 207 26.95 20.10 6.25
N GLN A 208 27.79 19.28 5.66
CA GLN A 208 27.68 18.93 4.23
C GLN A 208 26.44 18.08 3.98
N GLU A 209 25.71 18.38 2.91
CA GLU A 209 24.62 17.54 2.40
C GLU A 209 25.22 16.46 1.50
N ILE A 210 24.97 15.19 1.85
CA ILE A 210 25.47 14.01 1.13
C ILE A 210 24.26 13.13 0.81
N VAL A 211 23.84 13.10 -0.45
CA VAL A 211 22.66 12.33 -0.88
C VAL A 211 23.03 11.41 -2.03
N TYR A 212 22.68 10.13 -1.89
CA TYR A 212 22.87 9.11 -2.91
C TYR A 212 21.52 8.58 -3.36
N GLN A 213 21.33 8.51 -4.67
CA GLN A 213 20.09 8.00 -5.25
C GLN A 213 20.19 6.50 -5.46
N VAL A 214 19.41 5.73 -4.69
CA VAL A 214 19.33 4.28 -4.78
C VAL A 214 18.01 3.91 -5.50
N PRO A 215 18.05 3.45 -6.77
CA PRO A 215 16.85 3.12 -7.51
C PRO A 215 16.06 2.00 -6.85
N PHE A 216 14.75 2.18 -6.72
CA PHE A 216 13.88 1.23 -6.01
C PHE A 216 13.74 -0.11 -6.75
N ASP A 217 13.67 -0.08 -8.05
CA ASP A 217 13.38 -1.18 -8.97
C ASP A 217 14.63 -1.93 -9.48
N GLU A 218 15.82 -1.44 -9.12
CA GLU A 218 17.06 -2.14 -9.48
C GLU A 218 17.30 -3.39 -8.63
N PRO A 219 18.03 -4.39 -9.15
CA PRO A 219 18.49 -5.53 -8.39
C PRO A 219 19.31 -5.15 -7.16
N GLU A 220 19.29 -6.02 -6.15
CA GLU A 220 19.92 -5.75 -4.85
C GLU A 220 21.44 -5.49 -4.96
N ASP A 221 22.12 -6.20 -5.86
CA ASP A 221 23.55 -6.03 -6.11
C ASP A 221 23.89 -4.65 -6.69
N GLN A 222 23.04 -4.10 -7.55
CA GLN A 222 23.19 -2.74 -8.08
C GLN A 222 22.92 -1.68 -7.02
N LYS A 223 21.90 -1.87 -6.18
CA LYS A 223 21.64 -1.00 -5.03
C LYS A 223 22.84 -0.99 -4.07
N LEU A 224 23.36 -2.17 -3.77
CA LEU A 224 24.52 -2.32 -2.88
C LEU A 224 25.75 -1.62 -3.46
N GLU A 225 25.93 -1.61 -4.79
CA GLU A 225 27.06 -0.90 -5.40
C GLU A 225 26.96 0.62 -5.25
N VAL A 226 25.74 1.20 -5.40
CA VAL A 226 25.51 2.62 -5.10
C VAL A 226 25.82 2.93 -3.63
N ILE A 227 25.39 2.06 -2.72
CA ILE A 227 25.63 2.24 -1.28
C ILE A 227 27.14 2.12 -0.94
N ARG A 228 27.89 1.19 -1.58
CA ARG A 228 29.35 1.12 -1.43
C ARG A 228 30.05 2.40 -1.84
N GLN A 229 29.48 3.13 -2.81
CA GLN A 229 30.06 4.40 -3.25
C GLN A 229 30.03 5.44 -2.13
N ILE A 230 29.07 5.41 -1.19
CA ILE A 230 29.03 6.28 -0.01
C ILE A 230 30.36 6.15 0.77
N PHE A 231 30.81 4.93 1.03
CA PHE A 231 32.00 4.67 1.83
C PHE A 231 33.33 4.96 1.08
N ARG A 232 33.31 4.87 -0.26
CA ARG A 232 34.48 5.23 -1.08
C ARG A 232 34.66 6.74 -1.16
N ASP A 233 33.57 7.48 -1.36
CA ASP A 233 33.60 8.94 -1.52
C ASP A 233 33.73 9.66 -0.17
N HIS A 234 33.15 9.06 0.88
CA HIS A 234 33.13 9.61 2.24
C HIS A 234 33.64 8.56 3.24
N PRO A 235 34.96 8.30 3.28
CA PRO A 235 35.54 7.31 4.21
C PRO A 235 35.38 7.70 5.68
N ASP A 236 35.01 8.93 5.97
CA ASP A 236 34.74 9.50 7.29
C ASP A 236 33.22 9.54 7.65
N VAL A 237 32.34 8.97 6.81
CA VAL A 237 30.90 8.91 7.11
C VAL A 237 30.66 8.15 8.42
N ASP A 238 29.95 8.76 9.36
CA ASP A 238 29.66 8.21 10.68
C ASP A 238 28.16 8.08 10.99
N GLY A 239 27.30 8.56 10.07
CA GLY A 239 25.86 8.40 10.13
C GLY A 239 25.24 8.18 8.76
N VAL A 240 24.23 7.31 8.67
CA VAL A 240 23.41 7.14 7.45
C VAL A 240 21.93 7.12 7.81
N PHE A 241 21.19 8.06 7.25
CA PHE A 241 19.73 7.97 7.19
C PHE A 241 19.33 7.29 5.86
N ALA A 242 18.93 6.03 5.93
CA ALA A 242 18.44 5.29 4.78
C ALA A 242 16.95 5.59 4.56
N ASP A 243 16.56 5.76 3.30
CA ASP A 243 15.18 6.10 2.90
C ASP A 243 14.15 5.01 3.21
N ASN A 244 14.61 3.77 3.44
CA ASN A 244 13.81 2.65 3.92
C ASN A 244 14.65 1.61 4.65
N ASP A 245 14.00 0.69 5.36
CA ASP A 245 14.67 -0.35 6.15
C ASP A 245 15.48 -1.35 5.32
N THR A 246 15.04 -1.62 4.09
CA THR A 246 15.77 -2.52 3.18
C THR A 246 17.12 -1.90 2.79
N ASN A 247 17.12 -0.61 2.45
CA ASN A 247 18.36 0.12 2.16
C ASN A 247 19.22 0.29 3.42
N ALA A 248 18.62 0.49 4.60
CA ALA A 248 19.38 0.49 5.87
C ALA A 248 20.13 -0.83 6.08
N ARG A 249 19.51 -1.97 5.77
CA ARG A 249 20.16 -3.28 5.81
C ARG A 249 21.34 -3.38 4.82
N LEU A 250 21.19 -2.85 3.61
CA LEU A 250 22.26 -2.82 2.61
C LEU A 250 23.41 -1.91 3.08
N VAL A 251 23.11 -0.77 3.72
CA VAL A 251 24.13 0.11 4.33
C VAL A 251 24.94 -0.64 5.38
N MET A 252 24.27 -1.37 6.29
CA MET A 252 24.95 -2.18 7.30
C MET A 252 25.82 -3.28 6.68
N THR A 253 25.37 -3.86 5.54
CA THR A 253 26.14 -4.86 4.79
C THR A 253 27.41 -4.24 4.19
N ALA A 254 27.27 -3.11 3.51
CA ALA A 254 28.41 -2.39 2.93
C ALA A 254 29.39 -1.91 4.02
N ALA A 255 28.88 -1.34 5.13
CA ALA A 255 29.72 -0.92 6.25
C ALA A 255 30.66 -2.04 6.72
N LYS A 256 30.13 -3.26 6.88
CA LYS A 256 30.93 -4.42 7.27
C LYS A 256 32.01 -4.77 6.24
N GLU A 257 31.74 -4.65 4.94
CA GLU A 257 32.71 -4.87 3.86
C GLU A 257 33.87 -3.84 3.93
N PHE A 258 33.58 -2.61 4.38
CA PHE A 258 34.58 -1.54 4.60
C PHE A 258 35.20 -1.57 6.00
N GLY A 259 34.98 -2.65 6.77
CA GLY A 259 35.55 -2.83 8.11
C GLY A 259 34.95 -1.90 9.18
N ARG A 260 33.75 -1.39 8.95
CA ARG A 260 33.03 -0.51 9.87
C ARG A 260 32.02 -1.28 10.70
N HIS A 261 31.96 -1.00 11.99
CA HIS A 261 30.99 -1.60 12.91
C HIS A 261 29.82 -0.65 13.18
N CYS A 262 28.63 -1.18 13.21
CA CYS A 262 27.44 -0.46 13.58
C CYS A 262 26.99 -0.94 14.98
N PRO A 263 26.81 -0.05 15.97
CA PRO A 263 26.77 1.42 15.88
C PRO A 263 28.13 2.12 16.14
N GLU A 264 29.21 1.42 16.49
CA GLU A 264 30.45 1.98 17.04
C GLU A 264 31.13 2.96 16.07
N ASP A 265 31.23 2.60 14.79
CA ASP A 265 31.90 3.40 13.75
C ASP A 265 30.92 4.08 12.81
N LEU A 266 29.68 3.56 12.72
CA LEU A 266 28.62 4.06 11.85
C LEU A 266 27.28 3.87 12.49
N LYS A 267 26.49 4.93 12.59
CA LYS A 267 25.08 4.85 12.98
C LYS A 267 24.17 4.80 11.78
N VAL A 268 23.15 3.96 11.86
CA VAL A 268 22.21 3.75 10.75
C VAL A 268 20.78 3.87 11.26
N ILE A 269 19.98 4.67 10.56
CA ILE A 269 18.54 4.78 10.81
C ILE A 269 17.79 4.47 9.52
N GLY A 270 16.77 3.59 9.62
CA GLY A 270 15.88 3.23 8.53
C GLY A 270 14.58 4.02 8.52
N PHE A 271 13.68 3.59 7.67
CA PHE A 271 12.31 4.09 7.56
C PHE A 271 11.40 2.94 7.14
N ASP A 272 10.15 2.93 7.55
CA ASP A 272 9.03 2.02 7.37
C ASP A 272 8.65 1.31 8.67
N GLY A 273 9.58 0.66 9.36
CA GLY A 273 9.37 -0.02 10.64
C GLY A 273 8.34 -1.14 10.56
N ALA A 274 8.28 -1.87 9.43
CA ALA A 274 7.37 -3.00 9.26
C ALA A 274 7.65 -4.10 10.29
N ASP A 275 6.60 -4.78 10.76
CA ASP A 275 6.70 -5.78 11.83
C ASP A 275 7.70 -6.91 11.50
N MET A 276 7.72 -7.36 10.24
CA MET A 276 8.66 -8.40 9.81
C MET A 276 10.10 -7.88 9.80
N THR A 277 10.32 -6.63 9.40
CA THR A 277 11.65 -6.01 9.47
C THR A 277 12.12 -5.92 10.92
N ARG A 278 11.27 -5.45 11.83
CA ARG A 278 11.59 -5.35 13.26
C ARG A 278 11.85 -6.70 13.92
N LEU A 279 11.20 -7.76 13.42
CA LEU A 279 11.45 -9.13 13.89
C LEU A 279 12.80 -9.68 13.42
N LEU A 280 13.17 -9.40 12.15
CA LEU A 280 14.38 -9.93 11.52
C LEU A 280 15.62 -9.07 11.78
N LEU A 281 15.44 -7.78 12.02
CA LEU A 281 16.47 -6.77 12.29
C LEU A 281 16.08 -5.98 13.54
N PRO A 282 15.99 -6.63 14.72
CA PRO A 282 15.57 -5.97 15.96
C PRO A 282 16.55 -4.89 16.41
N GLU A 283 17.79 -4.94 15.92
CA GLU A 283 18.82 -3.92 16.16
C GLU A 283 18.60 -2.61 15.40
N LEU A 284 17.79 -2.62 14.32
CA LEU A 284 17.64 -1.44 13.47
C LEU A 284 16.79 -0.35 14.16
N THR A 285 17.38 0.82 14.39
CA THR A 285 16.64 2.05 14.69
C THR A 285 15.95 2.53 13.43
N THR A 286 14.64 2.78 13.50
CA THR A 286 13.84 3.13 12.31
C THR A 286 12.70 4.08 12.61
N ILE A 287 12.25 4.81 11.59
CA ILE A 287 11.00 5.58 11.64
C ILE A 287 9.86 4.63 11.26
N GLN A 288 8.99 4.34 12.23
CA GLN A 288 7.84 3.45 12.01
C GLN A 288 6.64 4.21 11.48
N GLN A 289 6.08 3.69 10.39
CA GLN A 289 4.81 4.11 9.81
C GLN A 289 3.63 3.41 10.50
N PRO A 290 2.48 4.07 10.69
CA PRO A 290 1.27 3.47 11.28
C PRO A 290 0.50 2.66 10.22
N ILE A 291 1.10 1.59 9.70
CA ILE A 291 0.62 0.82 8.53
C ILE A 291 -0.83 0.35 8.68
N GLN A 292 -1.20 -0.13 9.88
CA GLN A 292 -2.57 -0.59 10.14
C GLN A 292 -3.57 0.58 10.05
N GLU A 293 -3.25 1.73 10.64
CA GLU A 293 -4.11 2.92 10.58
C GLU A 293 -4.20 3.49 9.16
N MET A 294 -3.09 3.46 8.41
CA MET A 294 -3.10 3.84 6.98
C MET A 294 -4.10 3.00 6.19
N ALA A 295 -4.11 1.68 6.41
CA ALA A 295 -5.03 0.77 5.74
C ALA A 295 -6.49 1.03 6.13
N GLU A 296 -6.78 1.24 7.42
CA GLU A 296 -8.11 1.53 7.93
C GLU A 296 -8.67 2.81 7.31
N VAL A 297 -7.90 3.88 7.34
CA VAL A 297 -8.27 5.18 6.76
C VAL A 297 -8.46 5.09 5.24
N ALA A 298 -7.56 4.41 4.53
CA ALA A 298 -7.66 4.27 3.08
C ALA A 298 -8.92 3.50 2.66
N VAL A 299 -9.25 2.41 3.37
CA VAL A 299 -10.47 1.64 3.10
C VAL A 299 -11.71 2.44 3.45
N GLU A 300 -11.75 3.15 4.59
CA GLU A 300 -12.87 4.04 4.93
C GLU A 300 -13.12 5.08 3.84
N MET A 301 -12.06 5.76 3.39
CA MET A 301 -12.15 6.78 2.33
C MET A 301 -12.62 6.17 1.01
N LEU A 302 -12.14 4.97 0.66
CA LEU A 302 -12.58 4.27 -0.55
C LEU A 302 -14.06 3.89 -0.50
N LEU A 303 -14.53 3.36 0.63
CA LEU A 303 -15.94 2.97 0.79
C LEU A 303 -16.87 4.16 0.66
N LYS A 304 -16.50 5.33 1.21
CA LYS A 304 -17.23 6.59 1.00
C LYS A 304 -17.31 6.94 -0.49
N LYS A 305 -16.18 6.84 -1.22
CA LYS A 305 -16.17 7.09 -2.67
C LYS A 305 -17.03 6.10 -3.46
N ILE A 306 -17.01 4.82 -3.09
CA ILE A 306 -17.88 3.80 -3.72
C ILE A 306 -19.37 4.15 -3.48
N ALA A 307 -19.71 4.63 -2.28
CA ALA A 307 -21.05 5.09 -1.93
C ALA A 307 -21.44 6.44 -2.58
N GLY A 308 -20.52 7.10 -3.28
CA GLY A 308 -20.74 8.44 -3.85
C GLY A 308 -20.72 9.56 -2.81
N GLU A 309 -20.15 9.31 -1.64
CA GLU A 309 -20.02 10.27 -0.55
C GLU A 309 -18.73 11.10 -0.69
N VAL A 310 -18.72 12.25 -0.05
CA VAL A 310 -17.53 13.11 0.03
C VAL A 310 -16.57 12.57 1.07
N THR A 311 -15.29 12.59 0.76
CA THR A 311 -14.20 12.26 1.68
C THR A 311 -13.15 13.37 1.70
N ASP A 312 -12.31 13.38 2.72
CA ASP A 312 -11.15 14.28 2.79
C ASP A 312 -10.24 14.04 1.58
N GLN A 313 -9.64 15.13 1.07
CA GLN A 313 -8.69 15.03 -0.04
C GLN A 313 -7.31 14.53 0.42
N TYR A 314 -6.93 14.86 1.65
CA TYR A 314 -5.65 14.47 2.25
C TYR A 314 -5.85 14.01 3.68
N LYS A 315 -5.21 12.91 4.04
CA LYS A 315 -5.10 12.44 5.41
C LYS A 315 -3.65 12.11 5.70
N THR A 316 -3.03 12.89 6.59
CA THR A 316 -1.64 12.68 7.02
C THR A 316 -1.64 12.08 8.42
N LEU A 317 -0.93 10.98 8.60
CA LEU A 317 -0.79 10.26 9.86
C LEU A 317 0.61 10.50 10.46
N PRO A 318 0.75 10.52 11.80
CA PRO A 318 2.04 10.71 12.44
C PRO A 318 2.91 9.46 12.31
N VAL A 319 4.22 9.67 12.27
CA VAL A 319 5.23 8.62 12.38
C VAL A 319 5.91 8.67 13.76
N LYS A 320 6.66 7.65 14.10
CA LYS A 320 7.44 7.62 15.34
C LYS A 320 8.81 7.00 15.12
N LEU A 321 9.80 7.54 15.82
CA LEU A 321 11.09 6.88 15.95
C LEU A 321 10.95 5.67 16.86
N VAL A 322 11.50 4.55 16.44
CA VAL A 322 11.58 3.31 17.23
C VAL A 322 13.05 2.97 17.40
N ASP A 323 13.47 2.95 18.66
CA ASP A 323 14.85 2.65 19.01
C ASP A 323 15.18 1.18 18.73
N GLY A 324 16.35 0.99 18.12
CA GLY A 324 17.12 -0.23 18.08
C GLY A 324 18.47 0.02 18.76
N THR A 325 19.50 -0.62 18.22
CA THR A 325 20.89 -0.43 18.69
C THR A 325 21.81 0.15 17.63
N THR A 326 21.29 0.43 16.43
CA THR A 326 22.09 0.99 15.31
C THR A 326 22.27 2.51 15.40
N ALA A 327 21.49 3.20 16.23
CA ALA A 327 21.59 4.63 16.47
C ALA A 327 20.87 5.01 17.77
#